data_993fd66c097ab081aca9897f2674ee71
#
_entry.id   993fd66c097ab081aca9897f2674ee71
#
_cell.length_a   1.000
_cell.length_b   1.000
_cell.length_c   1.000
_cell.angle_alpha   90.00
_cell.angle_beta   90.00
_cell.angle_gamma   90.00
#
_symmetry.space_group_name_H-M   'P 1'
#
loop_
_entity.id
_entity.type
_entity.pdbx_description
1 polymer ?
#
loop_
_entity_poly.entity_id
_entity_poly.type
_entity_poly.pdbx_seq_one_letter_code
_entity_poly.pdbx_strand_id
1 'polypeptide(L)'
;GAALLGLPLPLTAVQILYVNLATDGLPALALSVDPPEKDLMKRRPRNPRTGIFTRPVVTLMVLGGVWSSLVNLGLFTWALNSGRSTAQAMTMTFVSLVLIQFFKAYNFRSDRHSVLDRPFANKWLNLAVGWEVILLIAIVYLPFLHDAFNTYSLPLMDWLIVAGLAVTIVPVLELAKWMERKGWLGKMS
;
A
#
# COMPACT_ATOMS: atom_id res chain seq x y z
N GLY A 1 -14.39 3.88 -8.60
CA GLY A 1 -14.15 3.06 -9.81
C GLY A 1 -15.22 1.98 -9.97
N ALA A 2 -15.41 1.11 -8.97
CA ALA A 2 -16.37 0.01 -9.06
C ALA A 2 -17.81 0.52 -9.33
N ALA A 3 -18.24 1.56 -8.64
CA ALA A 3 -19.57 2.16 -8.85
C ALA A 3 -19.76 2.72 -10.28
N LEU A 4 -18.69 3.30 -10.88
CA LEU A 4 -18.74 3.78 -12.26
C LEU A 4 -18.83 2.65 -13.29
N LEU A 5 -18.39 1.46 -12.92
CA LEU A 5 -18.48 0.24 -13.74
C LEU A 5 -19.75 -0.60 -13.47
N GLY A 6 -20.65 -0.12 -12.61
CA GLY A 6 -21.86 -0.85 -12.24
C GLY A 6 -21.60 -2.12 -11.42
N LEU A 7 -20.41 -2.24 -10.82
CA LEU A 7 -20.03 -3.38 -9.98
C LEU A 7 -20.55 -3.20 -8.55
N PRO A 8 -20.76 -4.32 -7.79
CA PRO A 8 -21.04 -4.22 -6.37
C PRO A 8 -19.90 -3.53 -5.62
N LEU A 9 -20.18 -3.07 -4.39
CA LEU A 9 -19.15 -2.41 -3.58
C LEU A 9 -18.01 -3.40 -3.26
N PRO A 10 -16.76 -3.07 -3.57
CA PRO A 10 -15.62 -3.98 -3.36
C PRO A 10 -15.16 -4.08 -1.91
N LEU A 11 -15.63 -3.17 -1.05
CA LEU A 11 -15.26 -3.07 0.37
C LEU A 11 -16.47 -2.67 1.21
N THR A 12 -16.53 -3.18 2.44
CA THR A 12 -17.51 -2.73 3.44
C THR A 12 -17.01 -1.46 4.16
N ALA A 13 -17.95 -0.76 4.82
CA ALA A 13 -17.59 0.42 5.63
C ALA A 13 -16.60 0.08 6.74
N VAL A 14 -16.72 -1.08 7.38
CA VAL A 14 -15.82 -1.54 8.45
C VAL A 14 -14.42 -1.83 7.90
N GLN A 15 -14.32 -2.44 6.71
CA GLN A 15 -13.03 -2.67 6.04
C GLN A 15 -12.35 -1.35 5.68
N ILE A 16 -13.10 -0.35 5.19
CA ILE A 16 -12.55 0.98 4.90
C ILE A 16 -12.08 1.67 6.20
N LEU A 17 -12.85 1.55 7.28
CA LEU A 17 -12.45 2.09 8.58
C LEU A 17 -11.17 1.44 9.10
N TYR A 18 -11.04 0.11 8.97
CA TYR A 18 -9.83 -0.62 9.34
C TYR A 18 -8.61 -0.13 8.56
N VAL A 19 -8.72 0.00 7.23
CA VAL A 19 -7.64 0.51 6.39
C VAL A 19 -7.19 1.91 6.87
N ASN A 20 -8.12 2.82 7.08
CA ASN A 20 -7.79 4.20 7.47
C ASN A 20 -7.22 4.29 8.90
N LEU A 21 -7.70 3.47 9.84
CA LEU A 21 -7.27 3.55 11.24
C LEU A 21 -6.02 2.73 11.52
N ALA A 22 -6.01 1.48 11.06
CA ALA A 22 -4.93 0.55 11.34
C ALA A 22 -3.80 0.73 10.34
N THR A 23 -4.02 0.46 9.05
CA THR A 23 -2.94 0.38 8.06
C THR A 23 -2.32 1.74 7.70
N ASP A 24 -3.05 2.83 7.87
CA ASP A 24 -2.50 4.18 7.65
C ASP A 24 -1.96 4.80 8.95
N GLY A 25 -2.58 4.52 10.10
CA GLY A 25 -2.23 5.12 11.38
C GLY A 25 -0.91 4.65 11.96
N LEU A 26 -0.77 3.35 12.23
CA LEU A 26 0.43 2.79 12.87
C LEU A 26 1.69 2.91 12.01
N PRO A 27 1.69 2.60 10.70
CA PRO A 27 2.83 2.84 9.84
C PRO A 27 3.20 4.31 9.72
N ALA A 28 2.25 5.25 9.70
CA ALA A 28 2.54 6.68 9.66
C ALA A 28 3.26 7.15 10.93
N LEU A 29 2.82 6.69 12.11
CA LEU A 29 3.51 6.94 13.38
C LEU A 29 4.92 6.35 13.37
N ALA A 30 5.10 5.14 12.86
CA ALA A 30 6.41 4.52 12.74
C ALA A 30 7.34 5.27 11.77
N LEU A 31 6.80 5.83 10.68
CA LEU A 31 7.55 6.65 9.74
C LEU A 31 7.99 7.99 10.34
N SER A 32 7.26 8.55 11.31
CA SER A 32 7.66 9.79 11.97
C SER A 32 8.97 9.68 12.76
N VAL A 33 9.36 8.48 13.13
CA VAL A 33 10.62 8.16 13.84
C VAL A 33 11.60 7.39 12.94
N ASP A 34 11.49 7.55 11.62
CA ASP A 34 12.38 6.87 10.66
C ASP A 34 13.84 7.33 10.85
N PRO A 35 14.83 6.41 10.80
CA PRO A 35 16.23 6.79 10.88
C PRO A 35 16.63 7.74 9.75
N PRO A 36 17.48 8.75 10.03
CA PRO A 36 17.90 9.71 9.01
C PRO A 36 18.66 9.04 7.86
N GLU A 37 18.49 9.58 6.66
CA GLU A 37 19.21 9.11 5.48
C GLU A 37 20.72 9.41 5.60
N LYS A 38 21.57 8.51 5.10
CA LYS A 38 23.05 8.61 5.22
C LYS A 38 23.65 9.88 4.65
N ASP A 39 23.02 10.47 3.65
CA ASP A 39 23.49 11.65 2.91
C ASP A 39 22.79 12.94 3.35
N LEU A 40 21.97 12.89 4.40
CA LEU A 40 21.19 14.04 4.86
C LEU A 40 22.07 15.25 5.15
N MET A 41 23.20 15.04 5.84
CA MET A 41 24.15 16.12 6.19
C MET A 41 25.00 16.61 5.00
N LYS A 42 24.99 15.92 3.87
CA LYS A 42 25.71 16.31 2.65
C LYS A 42 24.82 17.13 1.69
N ARG A 43 23.54 17.21 1.97
CA ARG A 43 22.58 17.95 1.14
C ARG A 43 22.53 19.42 1.52
N ARG A 44 22.26 20.26 0.53
CA ARG A 44 21.95 21.67 0.80
C ARG A 44 20.66 21.77 1.63
N PRO A 45 20.57 22.74 2.56
CA PRO A 45 19.35 22.98 3.31
C PRO A 45 18.15 23.16 2.37
N ARG A 46 17.02 22.57 2.75
CA ARG A 46 15.77 22.72 1.99
C ARG A 46 15.28 24.17 2.09
N ASN A 47 14.82 24.72 0.97
CA ASN A 47 14.22 26.05 0.97
C ASN A 47 12.94 26.02 1.83
N PRO A 48 12.81 26.86 2.88
CA PRO A 48 11.63 26.87 3.75
C PRO A 48 10.31 27.20 3.03
N ARG A 49 10.39 27.86 1.86
CA ARG A 49 9.23 28.17 1.03
C ARG A 49 8.72 27.01 0.18
N THR A 50 9.48 25.92 0.09
CA THR A 50 9.05 24.72 -0.66
C THR A 50 8.06 23.93 0.17
N GLY A 51 6.82 23.78 -0.31
CA GLY A 51 5.78 22.99 0.33
C GLY A 51 6.16 21.49 0.48
N ILE A 52 5.33 20.73 1.22
CA ILE A 52 5.51 19.29 1.42
C ILE A 52 5.29 18.54 0.10
N PHE A 53 4.34 18.98 -0.71
CA PHE A 53 3.99 18.40 -2.01
C PHE A 53 4.98 18.82 -3.10
N THR A 54 6.15 18.21 -3.07
CA THR A 54 7.11 18.35 -4.17
C THR A 54 6.70 17.46 -5.34
N ARG A 55 7.20 17.78 -6.55
CA ARG A 55 6.90 16.97 -7.75
C ARG A 55 7.19 15.47 -7.54
N PRO A 56 8.36 15.05 -6.97
CA PRO A 56 8.61 13.64 -6.67
C PRO A 56 7.51 13.01 -5.82
N VAL A 57 7.17 13.67 -4.72
CA VAL A 57 6.14 13.18 -3.79
C VAL A 57 4.79 13.03 -4.50
N VAL A 58 4.37 14.04 -5.25
CA VAL A 58 3.09 14.01 -5.99
C VAL A 58 3.10 12.89 -7.04
N THR A 59 4.20 12.73 -7.78
CA THR A 59 4.34 11.66 -8.77
C THR A 59 4.20 10.28 -8.14
N LEU A 60 4.90 10.02 -7.02
CA LEU A 60 4.79 8.76 -6.30
C LEU A 60 3.37 8.52 -5.77
N MET A 61 2.72 9.57 -5.24
CA MET A 61 1.33 9.48 -4.75
C MET A 61 0.36 9.13 -5.88
N VAL A 62 0.45 9.83 -7.02
CA VAL A 62 -0.44 9.61 -8.16
C VAL A 62 -0.21 8.23 -8.77
N LEU A 63 1.03 7.87 -9.08
CA LEU A 63 1.34 6.57 -9.67
C LEU A 63 0.97 5.43 -8.72
N GLY A 64 1.32 5.56 -7.44
CA GLY A 64 0.96 4.58 -6.42
C GLY A 64 -0.56 4.46 -6.21
N GLY A 65 -1.30 5.57 -6.29
CA GLY A 65 -2.76 5.60 -6.20
C GLY A 65 -3.43 4.96 -7.42
N VAL A 66 -3.03 5.37 -8.62
CA VAL A 66 -3.58 4.84 -9.88
C VAL A 66 -3.29 3.35 -9.99
N TRP A 67 -2.04 2.92 -9.77
CA TRP A 67 -1.68 1.50 -9.83
C TRP A 67 -2.45 0.66 -8.83
N SER A 68 -2.55 1.10 -7.57
CA SER A 68 -3.33 0.40 -6.55
C SER A 68 -4.80 0.26 -6.94
N SER A 69 -5.38 1.31 -7.51
CA SER A 69 -6.78 1.30 -7.96
C SER A 69 -6.98 0.31 -9.10
N LEU A 70 -6.06 0.27 -10.08
CA LEU A 70 -6.10 -0.67 -11.19
C LEU A 70 -5.96 -2.13 -10.72
N VAL A 71 -5.00 -2.39 -9.85
CA VAL A 71 -4.77 -3.75 -9.30
C VAL A 71 -5.98 -4.22 -8.52
N ASN A 72 -6.51 -3.41 -7.60
CA ASN A 72 -7.64 -3.82 -6.77
C ASN A 72 -8.94 -3.97 -7.58
N LEU A 73 -9.19 -3.07 -8.53
CA LEU A 73 -10.36 -3.15 -9.40
C LEU A 73 -10.26 -4.34 -10.35
N GLY A 74 -9.07 -4.57 -10.92
CA GLY A 74 -8.80 -5.73 -11.76
C GLY A 74 -8.93 -7.05 -11.01
N LEU A 75 -8.40 -7.12 -9.78
CA LEU A 75 -8.54 -8.30 -8.91
C LEU A 75 -10.02 -8.57 -8.59
N PHE A 76 -10.76 -7.54 -8.23
CA PHE A 76 -12.18 -7.67 -7.88
C PHE A 76 -13.01 -8.17 -9.06
N THR A 77 -12.86 -7.56 -10.24
CA THR A 77 -13.56 -7.99 -11.46
C THR A 77 -13.18 -9.40 -11.89
N TRP A 78 -11.89 -9.72 -11.81
CA TRP A 78 -11.39 -11.07 -12.11
C TRP A 78 -11.97 -12.11 -11.14
N ALA A 79 -11.99 -11.82 -9.84
CA ALA A 79 -12.54 -12.73 -8.82
C ALA A 79 -14.01 -13.03 -9.06
N LEU A 80 -14.82 -12.00 -9.35
CA LEU A 80 -16.24 -12.16 -9.68
C LEU A 80 -16.43 -13.03 -10.94
N ASN A 81 -15.64 -12.77 -11.99
CA ASN A 81 -15.73 -13.52 -13.26
C ASN A 81 -15.19 -14.96 -13.16
N SER A 82 -14.36 -15.26 -12.15
CA SER A 82 -13.80 -16.58 -11.89
C SER A 82 -14.74 -17.51 -11.10
N GLY A 83 -15.99 -17.10 -10.87
CA GLY A 83 -16.99 -17.88 -10.13
C GLY A 83 -16.84 -17.83 -8.61
N ARG A 84 -16.01 -16.92 -8.07
CA ARG A 84 -15.92 -16.68 -6.63
C ARG A 84 -17.15 -15.92 -6.15
N SER A 85 -17.57 -16.18 -4.91
CA SER A 85 -18.65 -15.40 -4.30
C SER A 85 -18.24 -13.93 -4.12
N THR A 86 -19.24 -13.04 -4.08
CA THR A 86 -18.98 -11.60 -3.82
C THR A 86 -18.20 -11.40 -2.50
N ALA A 87 -18.51 -12.17 -1.46
CA ALA A 87 -17.81 -12.09 -0.18
C ALA A 87 -16.31 -12.49 -0.30
N GLN A 88 -16.02 -13.53 -1.08
CA GLN A 88 -14.62 -13.91 -1.38
C GLN A 88 -13.90 -12.83 -2.17
N ALA A 89 -14.52 -12.29 -3.22
CA ALA A 89 -13.94 -11.22 -4.03
C ALA A 89 -13.67 -9.95 -3.21
N MET A 90 -14.58 -9.57 -2.31
CA MET A 90 -14.41 -8.47 -1.37
C MET A 90 -13.25 -8.72 -0.40
N THR A 91 -13.15 -9.93 0.17
CA THR A 91 -12.07 -10.30 1.07
C THR A 91 -10.71 -10.27 0.36
N MET A 92 -10.60 -10.80 -0.86
CA MET A 92 -9.38 -10.74 -1.67
C MET A 92 -8.97 -9.29 -1.94
N THR A 93 -9.92 -8.43 -2.27
CA THR A 93 -9.66 -7.00 -2.54
C THR A 93 -9.23 -6.27 -1.28
N PHE A 94 -9.86 -6.54 -0.15
CA PHE A 94 -9.49 -6.00 1.16
C PHE A 94 -8.04 -6.38 1.53
N VAL A 95 -7.69 -7.68 1.45
CA VAL A 95 -6.34 -8.18 1.74
C VAL A 95 -5.32 -7.57 0.78
N SER A 96 -5.63 -7.49 -0.53
CA SER A 96 -4.78 -6.86 -1.52
C SER A 96 -4.48 -5.40 -1.19
N LEU A 97 -5.50 -4.65 -0.83
CA LEU A 97 -5.39 -3.23 -0.49
C LEU A 97 -4.49 -3.04 0.75
N VAL A 98 -4.68 -3.84 1.79
CA VAL A 98 -3.85 -3.82 3.00
C VAL A 98 -2.39 -4.14 2.69
N LEU A 99 -2.12 -5.21 1.92
CA LEU A 99 -0.75 -5.57 1.55
C LEU A 99 -0.08 -4.50 0.68
N ILE A 100 -0.80 -3.88 -0.25
CA ILE A 100 -0.29 -2.77 -1.05
C ILE A 100 0.10 -1.59 -0.15
N GLN A 101 -0.68 -1.28 0.90
CA GLN A 101 -0.34 -0.20 1.84
C GLN A 101 0.96 -0.51 2.59
N PHE A 102 1.21 -1.76 2.98
CA PHE A 102 2.47 -2.16 3.59
C PHE A 102 3.66 -1.93 2.66
N PHE A 103 3.57 -2.38 1.41
CA PHE A 103 4.63 -2.14 0.42
C PHE A 103 4.84 -0.65 0.14
N LYS A 104 3.77 0.15 0.10
CA LYS A 104 3.87 1.60 -0.01
C LYS A 104 4.56 2.22 1.19
N ALA A 105 4.22 1.82 2.43
CA ALA A 105 4.85 2.34 3.64
C ALA A 105 6.37 2.18 3.61
N TYR A 106 6.87 1.01 3.17
CA TYR A 106 8.30 0.81 2.99
C TYR A 106 8.88 1.65 1.85
N ASN A 107 8.18 1.80 0.74
CA ASN A 107 8.64 2.58 -0.41
C ASN A 107 8.68 4.09 -0.14
N PHE A 108 7.72 4.61 0.63
CA PHE A 108 7.61 6.04 0.92
C PHE A 108 8.54 6.53 2.03
N ARG A 109 9.39 5.67 2.59
CA ARG A 109 10.45 6.06 3.52
C ARG A 109 11.45 7.03 2.89
N SER A 110 11.66 6.94 1.59
CA SER A 110 12.49 7.89 0.84
C SER A 110 11.89 8.13 -0.55
N ASP A 111 11.92 9.39 -0.98
CA ASP A 111 11.59 9.79 -2.35
C ASP A 111 12.74 9.59 -3.34
N ARG A 112 13.94 9.32 -2.84
CA ARG A 112 15.19 9.24 -3.63
C ARG A 112 15.84 7.88 -3.62
N HIS A 113 15.91 7.24 -2.46
CA HIS A 113 16.58 5.95 -2.29
C HIS A 113 15.62 4.79 -2.57
N SER A 114 16.19 3.71 -3.10
CA SER A 114 15.43 2.48 -3.31
C SER A 114 15.01 1.86 -1.97
N VAL A 115 13.84 1.24 -1.95
CA VAL A 115 13.38 0.46 -0.80
C VAL A 115 14.36 -0.66 -0.45
N LEU A 116 15.11 -1.17 -1.44
CA LEU A 116 16.07 -2.27 -1.28
C LEU A 116 17.36 -1.86 -0.55
N ASP A 117 17.68 -0.56 -0.46
CA ASP A 117 18.94 -0.11 0.17
C ASP A 117 18.97 -0.39 1.67
N ARG A 118 17.84 -0.29 2.37
CA ARG A 118 17.69 -0.59 3.79
C ARG A 118 16.25 -0.91 4.14
N PRO A 119 15.70 -2.04 3.69
CA PRO A 119 14.27 -2.32 3.84
C PRO A 119 13.83 -2.36 5.31
N PHE A 120 14.62 -2.94 6.18
CA PHE A 120 14.26 -3.17 7.59
C PHE A 120 14.96 -2.24 8.60
N ALA A 121 15.45 -1.08 8.18
CA ALA A 121 16.17 -0.16 9.07
C ALA A 121 15.26 0.50 10.13
N ASN A 122 13.98 0.67 9.84
CA ASN A 122 13.00 1.20 10.80
C ASN A 122 12.37 0.04 11.59
N LYS A 123 12.81 -0.16 12.83
CA LYS A 123 12.30 -1.22 13.71
C LYS A 123 10.82 -1.02 14.07
N TRP A 124 10.40 0.23 14.21
CA TRP A 124 9.01 0.55 14.54
C TRP A 124 8.08 0.26 13.37
N LEU A 125 8.51 0.56 12.15
CA LEU A 125 7.75 0.20 10.95
C LEU A 125 7.63 -1.32 10.80
N ASN A 126 8.72 -2.06 11.05
CA ASN A 126 8.68 -3.52 11.01
C ASN A 126 7.72 -4.10 12.06
N LEU A 127 7.73 -3.53 13.27
CA LEU A 127 6.81 -3.94 14.33
C LEU A 127 5.35 -3.61 13.99
N ALA A 128 5.09 -2.40 13.47
CA ALA A 128 3.76 -1.97 13.05
C ALA A 128 3.20 -2.88 11.96
N VAL A 129 3.96 -3.09 10.88
CA VAL A 129 3.55 -3.96 9.77
C VAL A 129 3.40 -5.41 10.23
N GLY A 130 4.30 -5.92 11.08
CA GLY A 130 4.19 -7.27 11.64
C GLY A 130 2.91 -7.46 12.46
N TRP A 131 2.56 -6.48 13.30
CA TRP A 131 1.32 -6.46 14.05
C TRP A 131 0.09 -6.44 13.13
N GLU A 132 0.10 -5.59 12.11
CA GLU A 132 -0.96 -5.48 11.13
C GLU A 132 -1.17 -6.78 10.33
N VAL A 133 -0.08 -7.48 9.98
CA VAL A 133 -0.17 -8.78 9.31
C VAL A 133 -0.85 -9.80 10.23
N ILE A 134 -0.52 -9.83 11.52
CA ILE A 134 -1.19 -10.70 12.50
C ILE A 134 -2.68 -10.37 12.58
N LEU A 135 -3.04 -9.09 12.67
CA LEU A 135 -4.44 -8.66 12.68
C LEU A 135 -5.17 -9.03 11.38
N LEU A 136 -4.54 -8.85 10.23
CA LEU A 136 -5.11 -9.21 8.94
C LEU A 136 -5.40 -10.73 8.85
N ILE A 137 -4.46 -11.55 9.29
CA ILE A 137 -4.65 -13.00 9.36
C ILE A 137 -5.80 -13.35 10.33
N ALA A 138 -5.85 -12.70 11.49
CA ALA A 138 -6.94 -12.89 12.44
C ALA A 138 -8.31 -12.54 11.83
N ILE A 139 -8.42 -11.41 11.12
CA ILE A 139 -9.66 -10.96 10.46
C ILE A 139 -10.11 -11.97 9.39
N VAL A 140 -9.16 -12.59 8.67
CA VAL A 140 -9.49 -13.54 7.59
C VAL A 140 -9.83 -14.93 8.11
N TYR A 141 -9.30 -15.35 9.27
CA TYR A 141 -9.44 -16.74 9.71
C TYR A 141 -10.21 -16.93 11.02
N LEU A 142 -10.40 -15.90 11.86
CA LEU A 142 -11.15 -16.04 13.10
C LEU A 142 -12.67 -15.88 12.84
N PRO A 143 -13.49 -16.93 13.10
CA PRO A 143 -14.89 -16.92 12.74
C PRO A 143 -15.69 -15.77 13.33
N PHE A 144 -15.39 -15.35 14.58
CA PHE A 144 -16.11 -14.25 15.23
C PHE A 144 -15.84 -12.87 14.61
N LEU A 145 -14.76 -12.72 13.83
CA LEU A 145 -14.46 -11.50 13.09
C LEU A 145 -15.09 -11.47 11.69
N HIS A 146 -15.49 -12.63 11.16
CA HIS A 146 -16.09 -12.71 9.83
C HIS A 146 -17.39 -11.88 9.74
N ASP A 147 -18.24 -11.96 10.76
CA ASP A 147 -19.50 -11.19 10.78
C ASP A 147 -19.24 -9.69 10.88
N ALA A 148 -18.25 -9.29 11.69
CA ALA A 148 -17.93 -7.88 11.89
C ALA A 148 -17.31 -7.25 10.64
N PHE A 149 -16.38 -7.96 9.98
CA PHE A 149 -15.63 -7.47 8.83
C PHE A 149 -16.23 -7.91 7.48
N ASN A 150 -17.23 -8.78 7.49
CA ASN A 150 -17.78 -9.42 6.31
C ASN A 150 -16.68 -10.06 5.45
N THR A 151 -15.81 -10.84 6.08
CA THR A 151 -14.69 -11.53 5.45
C THR A 151 -14.98 -13.02 5.30
N TYR A 152 -14.23 -13.67 4.45
CA TYR A 152 -14.28 -15.10 4.17
C TYR A 152 -12.90 -15.71 4.22
N SER A 153 -12.77 -16.93 4.74
CA SER A 153 -11.49 -17.63 4.80
C SER A 153 -10.93 -17.87 3.40
N LEU A 154 -9.74 -17.35 3.13
CA LEU A 154 -9.09 -17.46 1.82
C LEU A 154 -8.20 -18.72 1.76
N PRO A 155 -8.32 -19.54 0.69
CA PRO A 155 -7.38 -20.62 0.44
C PRO A 155 -5.99 -20.06 0.08
N LEU A 156 -4.95 -20.89 0.27
CA LEU A 156 -3.56 -20.50 0.03
C LEU A 156 -3.33 -19.94 -1.39
N MET A 157 -4.01 -20.49 -2.40
CA MET A 157 -3.89 -20.01 -3.78
C MET A 157 -4.34 -18.55 -3.92
N ASP A 158 -5.43 -18.17 -3.26
CA ASP A 158 -5.93 -16.80 -3.29
C ASP A 158 -4.96 -15.83 -2.57
N TRP A 159 -4.32 -16.28 -1.48
CA TRP A 159 -3.24 -15.53 -0.83
C TRP A 159 -2.05 -15.29 -1.76
N LEU A 160 -1.63 -16.33 -2.50
CA LEU A 160 -0.52 -16.20 -3.45
C LEU A 160 -0.86 -15.22 -4.59
N ILE A 161 -2.07 -15.28 -5.13
CA ILE A 161 -2.54 -14.35 -6.16
C ILE A 161 -2.54 -12.92 -5.62
N VAL A 162 -3.16 -12.71 -4.45
CA VAL A 162 -3.26 -11.39 -3.84
C VAL A 162 -1.89 -10.82 -3.47
N ALA A 163 -1.01 -11.62 -2.86
CA ALA A 163 0.34 -11.20 -2.52
C ALA A 163 1.18 -10.89 -3.76
N GLY A 164 1.08 -11.72 -4.81
CA GLY A 164 1.76 -11.51 -6.08
C GLY A 164 1.33 -10.20 -6.73
N LEU A 165 0.04 -9.89 -6.75
CA LEU A 165 -0.48 -8.64 -7.27
C LEU A 165 -0.07 -7.44 -6.40
N ALA A 166 -0.11 -7.58 -5.08
CA ALA A 166 0.27 -6.50 -4.17
C ALA A 166 1.76 -6.12 -4.31
N VAL A 167 2.65 -7.08 -4.52
CA VAL A 167 4.09 -6.83 -4.73
C VAL A 167 4.35 -5.99 -5.98
N THR A 168 3.48 -6.03 -7.00
CA THR A 168 3.66 -5.26 -8.24
C THR A 168 3.77 -3.75 -8.04
N ILE A 169 3.30 -3.22 -6.91
CA ILE A 169 3.45 -1.80 -6.57
C ILE A 169 4.92 -1.41 -6.37
N VAL A 170 5.76 -2.33 -5.90
CA VAL A 170 7.18 -2.06 -5.63
C VAL A 170 7.94 -1.67 -6.90
N PRO A 171 7.97 -2.48 -7.97
CA PRO A 171 8.66 -2.10 -9.19
C PRO A 171 8.08 -0.84 -9.85
N VAL A 172 6.78 -0.58 -9.72
CA VAL A 172 6.15 0.64 -10.25
C VAL A 172 6.68 1.88 -9.54
N LEU A 173 6.74 1.87 -8.21
CA LEU A 173 7.27 2.99 -7.43
C LEU A 173 8.78 3.15 -7.61
N GLU A 174 9.53 2.05 -7.70
CA GLU A 174 10.98 2.10 -7.98
C GLU A 174 11.28 2.64 -9.37
N LEU A 175 10.48 2.29 -10.38
CA LEU A 175 10.59 2.86 -11.71
C LEU A 175 10.32 4.38 -11.68
N ALA A 176 9.32 4.83 -10.95
CA ALA A 176 9.03 6.25 -10.78
C ALA A 176 10.22 6.99 -10.15
N LYS A 177 10.80 6.47 -9.06
CA LYS A 177 12.00 7.02 -8.44
C LYS A 177 13.20 7.03 -9.39
N TRP A 178 13.35 5.99 -10.18
CA TRP A 178 14.43 5.91 -11.18
C TRP A 178 14.26 6.98 -12.28
N MET A 179 13.04 7.18 -12.79
CA MET A 179 12.74 8.21 -13.78
C MET A 179 13.01 9.62 -13.23
N GLU A 180 12.69 9.85 -11.97
CA GLU A 180 12.99 11.12 -11.30
C GLU A 180 14.49 11.36 -11.15
N ARG A 181 15.26 10.34 -10.70
CA ARG A 181 16.72 10.43 -10.64
C ARG A 181 17.37 10.75 -12.00
N LYS A 182 16.77 10.29 -13.09
CA LYS A 182 17.21 10.60 -14.47
C LYS A 182 16.76 11.99 -14.95
N GLY A 183 15.95 12.73 -14.17
CA GLY A 183 15.47 14.05 -14.54
C GLY A 183 14.37 14.06 -15.62
N TRP A 184 13.79 12.92 -15.94
CA TRP A 184 12.74 12.80 -16.98
C TRP A 184 11.42 13.45 -16.57
N LEU A 185 11.16 13.58 -15.28
CA LEU A 185 9.95 14.21 -14.73
C LEU A 185 10.15 15.70 -14.33
N GLY A 186 11.26 16.29 -14.77
CA GLY A 186 11.63 17.69 -14.51
C GLY A 186 12.68 17.82 -13.41
N LYS A 187 13.56 18.83 -13.53
CA LYS A 187 14.61 19.08 -12.53
C LYS A 187 13.96 19.39 -11.17
N MET A 188 14.49 18.73 -10.13
CA MET A 188 14.21 19.11 -8.76
C MET A 188 14.78 20.52 -8.54
N SER A 189 13.91 21.51 -8.38
CA SER A 189 14.29 22.84 -7.95
C SER A 189 14.41 22.89 -6.42
#